data_d9cbc4c003590429e4643dd26ba6e358
#
_entry.id   d9cbc4c003590429e4643dd26ba6e358
#
_cell.length_a   1.000
_cell.length_b   1.000
_cell.length_c   1.000
_cell.angle_alpha   90.00
_cell.angle_beta   90.00
_cell.angle_gamma   90.00
#
_symmetry.space_group_name_H-M   'P 1'
#
loop_
_entity.id
_entity.type
_entity.pdbx_description
1 polymer ?
#
loop_
_entity_poly.entity_id
_entity_poly.type
_entity_poly.pdbx_seq_one_letter_code
_entity_poly.pdbx_strand_id
1 'polypeptide(L)'
;MTRSAIRALIVDDEALARENLRHAVAGQPGWVVVGECAGVADAVACLNHTPVDVVFLDVQMPRVNGLALARTLSARDAPPIVIFVTAFERFAISAFELYALDYLLKPFDDHRFAQAANRAAALVGLRERAAYSGALRAYMADVGAPPGAPTPFLQRLSIRSVGRLESILVSQVRWIGAAGNYVELHLPDRVVLHRVALAHLEQRLDPRDFIRVHRRTLVRRRECAVLSVVGDGVYELTLHGGDVVAVSERHVDAVRQVLTTSA
;
A
#
# COMPACT_ATOMS: atom_id res chain seq x y z
N MET A 1 4.15 28.70 -2.69
CA MET A 1 4.90 27.50 -3.15
C MET A 1 4.12 26.91 -4.30
N THR A 2 4.62 27.02 -5.51
CA THR A 2 4.01 26.43 -6.72
C THR A 2 4.06 24.91 -6.58
N ARG A 3 2.88 24.30 -6.53
CA ARG A 3 2.74 22.82 -6.48
C ARG A 3 3.33 22.25 -7.76
N SER A 4 4.20 21.25 -7.65
CA SER A 4 4.73 20.53 -8.81
C SER A 4 3.54 19.93 -9.60
N ALA A 5 3.58 19.99 -10.93
CA ALA A 5 2.53 19.43 -11.77
C ALA A 5 2.43 17.92 -11.56
N ILE A 6 1.21 17.38 -11.53
CA ILE A 6 0.94 15.94 -11.43
C ILE A 6 1.23 15.30 -12.78
N ARG A 7 2.17 14.36 -12.82
CA ARG A 7 2.67 13.72 -14.04
C ARG A 7 1.84 12.48 -14.36
N ALA A 8 1.09 12.54 -15.45
CA ALA A 8 0.22 11.49 -15.92
C ALA A 8 0.86 10.70 -17.08
N LEU A 9 0.80 9.39 -17.02
CA LEU A 9 1.08 8.48 -18.12
C LEU A 9 -0.24 7.91 -18.62
N ILE A 10 -0.44 7.91 -19.95
CA ILE A 10 -1.60 7.31 -20.61
C ILE A 10 -1.16 6.03 -21.30
N VAL A 11 -1.86 4.92 -21.03
CA VAL A 11 -1.55 3.60 -21.60
C VAL A 11 -2.82 2.99 -22.16
N ASP A 12 -2.95 2.97 -23.47
CA ASP A 12 -4.12 2.52 -24.20
C ASP A 12 -3.70 2.18 -25.64
N ASP A 13 -4.12 1.08 -26.23
CA ASP A 13 -3.75 0.71 -27.59
C ASP A 13 -4.50 1.53 -28.66
N GLU A 14 -5.67 2.07 -28.32
CA GLU A 14 -6.48 2.89 -29.19
C GLU A 14 -6.00 4.36 -29.23
N ALA A 15 -5.55 4.84 -30.41
CA ALA A 15 -5.06 6.22 -30.56
C ALA A 15 -6.11 7.29 -30.16
N LEU A 16 -7.36 7.07 -30.53
CA LEU A 16 -8.46 7.99 -30.21
C LEU A 16 -8.72 8.03 -28.70
N ALA A 17 -8.64 6.89 -28.02
CA ALA A 17 -8.79 6.85 -26.56
C ALA A 17 -7.66 7.61 -25.85
N ARG A 18 -6.41 7.48 -26.32
CA ARG A 18 -5.28 8.27 -25.78
C ARG A 18 -5.50 9.77 -26.01
N GLU A 19 -5.98 10.16 -27.19
CA GLU A 19 -6.27 11.57 -27.49
C GLU A 19 -7.35 12.12 -26.56
N ASN A 20 -8.46 11.40 -26.37
CA ASN A 20 -9.54 11.79 -25.45
C ASN A 20 -9.02 11.94 -24.01
N LEU A 21 -8.20 11.00 -23.54
CA LEU A 21 -7.59 11.07 -22.20
C LEU A 21 -6.62 12.25 -22.08
N ARG A 22 -5.83 12.52 -23.13
CA ARG A 22 -4.94 13.69 -23.16
C ARG A 22 -5.71 14.99 -23.03
N HIS A 23 -6.83 15.14 -23.76
CA HIS A 23 -7.70 16.29 -23.64
C HIS A 23 -8.32 16.41 -22.24
N ALA A 24 -8.80 15.31 -21.68
CA ALA A 24 -9.37 15.29 -20.33
C ALA A 24 -8.33 15.66 -19.24
N VAL A 25 -7.09 15.17 -19.36
CA VAL A 25 -5.98 15.54 -18.46
C VAL A 25 -5.60 17.02 -18.63
N ALA A 26 -5.53 17.52 -19.87
CA ALA A 26 -5.20 18.93 -20.14
C ALA A 26 -6.24 19.90 -19.56
N GLY A 27 -7.49 19.48 -19.43
CA GLY A 27 -8.56 20.23 -18.75
C GLY A 27 -8.41 20.29 -17.22
N GLN A 28 -7.49 19.54 -16.61
CA GLN A 28 -7.31 19.53 -15.15
C GLN A 28 -6.17 20.48 -14.73
N PRO A 29 -6.44 21.46 -13.85
CA PRO A 29 -5.40 22.37 -13.38
C PRO A 29 -4.26 21.64 -12.64
N GLY A 30 -3.02 21.94 -13.05
CA GLY A 30 -1.84 21.37 -12.41
C GLY A 30 -1.51 19.92 -12.80
N TRP A 31 -2.07 19.44 -13.92
CA TRP A 31 -1.73 18.14 -14.50
C TRP A 31 -0.90 18.30 -15.78
N VAL A 32 -0.06 17.31 -16.08
CA VAL A 32 0.72 17.22 -17.30
C VAL A 32 0.82 15.78 -17.77
N VAL A 33 0.62 15.52 -19.05
CA VAL A 33 0.89 14.21 -19.66
C VAL A 33 2.38 14.14 -19.95
N VAL A 34 3.07 13.17 -19.34
CA VAL A 34 4.52 12.95 -19.50
C VAL A 34 4.85 11.80 -20.45
N GLY A 35 3.84 11.07 -20.90
CA GLY A 35 3.99 10.01 -21.88
C GLY A 35 2.65 9.42 -22.31
N GLU A 36 2.63 8.89 -23.53
CA GLU A 36 1.53 8.11 -24.10
C GLU A 36 2.11 6.81 -24.66
N CYS A 37 1.53 5.68 -24.31
CA CYS A 37 2.00 4.36 -24.68
C CYS A 37 0.86 3.54 -25.29
N ALA A 38 1.14 2.85 -26.40
CA ALA A 38 0.18 1.97 -27.05
C ALA A 38 0.19 0.52 -26.49
N GLY A 39 1.01 0.26 -25.47
CA GLY A 39 1.09 -1.06 -24.88
C GLY A 39 1.98 -1.11 -23.63
N VAL A 40 1.97 -2.29 -23.00
CA VAL A 40 2.64 -2.52 -21.71
C VAL A 40 4.16 -2.37 -21.80
N ALA A 41 4.80 -2.82 -22.91
CA ALA A 41 6.25 -2.75 -23.08
C ALA A 41 6.74 -1.29 -23.09
N ASP A 42 6.08 -0.43 -23.87
CA ASP A 42 6.40 0.99 -23.94
C ASP A 42 6.13 1.70 -22.60
N ALA A 43 5.05 1.32 -21.92
CA ALA A 43 4.72 1.86 -20.60
C ALA A 43 5.79 1.50 -19.56
N VAL A 44 6.29 0.27 -19.55
CA VAL A 44 7.39 -0.15 -18.65
C VAL A 44 8.67 0.62 -18.97
N ALA A 45 9.02 0.80 -20.24
CA ALA A 45 10.18 1.58 -20.65
C ALA A 45 10.04 3.05 -20.20
N CYS A 46 8.90 3.67 -20.43
CA CYS A 46 8.61 5.05 -19.99
C CYS A 46 8.75 5.19 -18.47
N LEU A 47 8.13 4.28 -17.70
CA LEU A 47 8.14 4.29 -16.24
C LEU A 47 9.52 4.05 -15.60
N ASN A 48 10.49 3.54 -16.35
CA ASN A 48 11.87 3.36 -15.87
C ASN A 48 12.72 4.63 -16.04
N HIS A 49 12.33 5.51 -16.95
CA HIS A 49 13.11 6.71 -17.28
C HIS A 49 12.41 8.01 -16.92
N THR A 50 11.08 7.97 -16.73
CA THR A 50 10.27 9.16 -16.47
C THR A 50 9.54 9.00 -15.13
N PRO A 51 9.67 9.97 -14.23
CA PRO A 51 8.87 9.97 -13.00
C PRO A 51 7.39 10.18 -13.33
N VAL A 52 6.54 9.26 -12.88
CA VAL A 52 5.09 9.25 -13.11
C VAL A 52 4.35 9.16 -11.79
N ASP A 53 3.36 10.03 -11.59
CA ASP A 53 2.55 10.06 -10.38
C ASP A 53 1.25 9.26 -10.54
N VAL A 54 0.65 9.32 -11.73
CA VAL A 54 -0.64 8.67 -12.06
C VAL A 54 -0.54 7.97 -13.41
N VAL A 55 -1.07 6.76 -13.51
CA VAL A 55 -1.20 6.01 -14.76
C VAL A 55 -2.69 5.83 -15.07
N PHE A 56 -3.15 6.35 -16.21
CA PHE A 56 -4.43 5.98 -16.82
C PHE A 56 -4.18 4.77 -17.71
N LEU A 57 -4.83 3.66 -17.43
CA LEU A 57 -4.49 2.35 -17.98
C LEU A 57 -5.71 1.63 -18.51
N ASP A 58 -5.70 1.31 -19.80
CA ASP A 58 -6.69 0.38 -20.32
C ASP A 58 -6.42 -1.05 -19.81
N VAL A 59 -7.50 -1.76 -19.53
CA VAL A 59 -7.45 -3.16 -19.09
C VAL A 59 -7.16 -4.09 -20.25
N GLN A 60 -7.83 -3.89 -21.38
CA GLN A 60 -7.71 -4.77 -22.54
C GLN A 60 -6.85 -4.16 -23.62
N MET A 61 -5.61 -4.62 -23.69
CA MET A 61 -4.68 -4.29 -24.75
C MET A 61 -4.15 -5.58 -25.42
N PRO A 62 -3.76 -5.53 -26.70
CA PRO A 62 -3.17 -6.68 -27.37
C PRO A 62 -1.92 -7.21 -26.65
N ARG A 63 -1.73 -8.54 -26.66
CA ARG A 63 -0.58 -9.26 -26.09
C ARG A 63 -0.50 -9.31 -24.57
N VAL A 64 -0.64 -8.17 -23.87
CA VAL A 64 -0.51 -8.13 -22.41
C VAL A 64 -1.63 -7.28 -21.82
N ASN A 65 -2.38 -7.87 -20.89
CA ASN A 65 -3.48 -7.21 -20.20
C ASN A 65 -2.96 -6.14 -19.23
N GLY A 66 -3.63 -4.99 -19.17
CA GLY A 66 -3.30 -3.89 -18.26
C GLY A 66 -3.31 -4.27 -16.77
N LEU A 67 -4.12 -5.29 -16.38
CA LEU A 67 -4.08 -5.82 -15.02
C LEU A 67 -2.70 -6.42 -14.67
N ALA A 68 -2.00 -7.02 -15.63
CA ALA A 68 -0.65 -7.53 -15.41
C ALA A 68 0.36 -6.38 -15.18
N LEU A 69 0.24 -5.29 -15.94
CA LEU A 69 1.04 -4.09 -15.70
C LEU A 69 0.76 -3.50 -14.31
N ALA A 70 -0.51 -3.36 -13.92
CA ALA A 70 -0.88 -2.84 -12.61
C ALA A 70 -0.29 -3.68 -11.45
N ARG A 71 -0.26 -5.02 -11.58
CA ARG A 71 0.42 -5.92 -10.63
C ARG A 71 1.92 -5.64 -10.54
N THR A 72 2.59 -5.48 -11.68
CA THR A 72 4.03 -5.16 -11.71
C THR A 72 4.30 -3.79 -11.07
N LEU A 73 3.45 -2.81 -11.36
CA LEU A 73 3.56 -1.46 -10.78
C LEU A 73 3.37 -1.47 -9.26
N SER A 74 2.44 -2.28 -8.77
CA SER A 74 2.15 -2.38 -7.33
C SER A 74 3.32 -2.92 -6.50
N ALA A 75 4.26 -3.63 -7.11
CA ALA A 75 5.44 -4.19 -6.46
C ALA A 75 6.61 -3.20 -6.33
N ARG A 76 6.52 -2.01 -6.91
CA ARG A 76 7.56 -0.96 -6.80
C ARG A 76 7.56 -0.32 -5.41
N ASP A 77 8.70 0.15 -4.96
CA ASP A 77 8.84 0.87 -3.68
C ASP A 77 7.97 2.14 -3.63
N ALA A 78 7.88 2.86 -4.75
CA ALA A 78 7.03 4.02 -4.93
C ALA A 78 6.11 3.83 -6.15
N PRO A 79 5.02 3.05 -6.03
CA PRO A 79 4.14 2.75 -7.15
C PRO A 79 3.36 4.00 -7.58
N PRO A 80 3.18 4.26 -8.88
CA PRO A 80 2.26 5.27 -9.34
C PRO A 80 0.82 4.92 -8.94
N ILE A 81 -0.04 5.93 -8.88
CA ILE A 81 -1.48 5.72 -8.71
C ILE A 81 -2.02 5.18 -10.04
N VAL A 82 -2.79 4.09 -9.99
CA VAL A 82 -3.41 3.51 -11.17
C VAL A 82 -4.90 3.87 -11.19
N ILE A 83 -5.37 4.39 -12.32
CA ILE A 83 -6.78 4.58 -12.67
C ILE A 83 -7.03 3.76 -13.92
N PHE A 84 -7.91 2.76 -13.85
CA PHE A 84 -8.30 2.02 -15.04
C PHE A 84 -9.30 2.81 -15.87
N VAL A 85 -9.12 2.77 -17.20
CA VAL A 85 -10.01 3.43 -18.17
C VAL A 85 -10.33 2.44 -19.28
N THR A 86 -11.50 1.81 -19.27
CA THR A 86 -11.80 0.69 -20.18
C THR A 86 -13.27 0.62 -20.55
N ALA A 87 -13.59 -0.06 -21.64
CA ALA A 87 -14.98 -0.32 -22.07
C ALA A 87 -15.67 -1.49 -21.33
N PHE A 88 -14.97 -2.20 -20.43
CA PHE A 88 -15.45 -3.47 -19.88
C PHE A 88 -15.75 -3.39 -18.37
N GLU A 89 -17.02 -3.44 -18.00
CA GLU A 89 -17.49 -3.44 -16.59
C GLU A 89 -17.00 -4.66 -15.79
N ARG A 90 -16.89 -5.82 -16.44
CA ARG A 90 -16.56 -7.10 -15.78
C ARG A 90 -15.22 -7.14 -15.05
N PHE A 91 -14.31 -6.23 -15.37
CA PHE A 91 -13.00 -6.14 -14.73
C PHE A 91 -12.98 -5.18 -13.53
N ALA A 92 -14.10 -4.53 -13.21
CA ALA A 92 -14.17 -3.62 -12.07
C ALA A 92 -13.78 -4.34 -10.76
N ILE A 93 -14.25 -5.56 -10.54
CA ILE A 93 -13.91 -6.37 -9.35
C ILE A 93 -12.41 -6.66 -9.30
N SER A 94 -11.81 -7.10 -10.42
CA SER A 94 -10.36 -7.35 -10.49
C SER A 94 -9.53 -6.08 -10.37
N ALA A 95 -10.04 -4.94 -10.82
CA ALA A 95 -9.41 -3.64 -10.63
C ALA A 95 -9.36 -3.24 -9.14
N PHE A 96 -10.41 -3.54 -8.38
CA PHE A 96 -10.44 -3.35 -6.93
C PHE A 96 -9.42 -4.26 -6.22
N GLU A 97 -9.28 -5.51 -6.62
CA GLU A 97 -8.27 -6.44 -6.09
C GLU A 97 -6.82 -5.96 -6.38
N LEU A 98 -6.61 -5.20 -7.44
CA LEU A 98 -5.31 -4.64 -7.84
C LEU A 98 -5.07 -3.21 -7.34
N TYR A 99 -5.96 -2.69 -6.47
CA TYR A 99 -5.79 -1.39 -5.81
C TYR A 99 -5.68 -0.19 -6.75
N ALA A 100 -6.35 -0.26 -7.88
CA ALA A 100 -6.63 0.93 -8.65
C ALA A 100 -7.34 1.95 -7.74
N LEU A 101 -6.97 3.20 -7.86
CA LEU A 101 -7.64 4.27 -7.13
C LEU A 101 -9.08 4.42 -7.61
N ASP A 102 -9.29 4.20 -8.90
CA ASP A 102 -10.56 4.41 -9.57
C ASP A 102 -10.68 3.58 -10.84
N TYR A 103 -11.92 3.48 -11.34
CA TYR A 103 -12.29 2.78 -12.54
C TYR A 103 -13.21 3.66 -13.38
N LEU A 104 -12.77 4.05 -14.57
CA LEU A 104 -13.53 4.84 -15.54
C LEU A 104 -14.00 3.95 -16.66
N LEU A 105 -15.32 3.86 -16.83
CA LEU A 105 -15.92 3.13 -17.95
C LEU A 105 -16.00 4.05 -19.17
N LYS A 106 -15.48 3.63 -20.30
CA LYS A 106 -15.63 4.30 -21.59
C LYS A 106 -17.05 4.07 -22.16
N PRO A 107 -17.75 5.10 -22.66
CA PRO A 107 -17.37 6.52 -22.64
C PRO A 107 -17.60 7.13 -21.26
N PHE A 108 -16.70 8.01 -20.83
CA PHE A 108 -16.82 8.79 -19.59
C PHE A 108 -17.00 10.28 -19.92
N ASP A 109 -17.70 11.00 -19.06
CA ASP A 109 -17.85 12.45 -19.14
C ASP A 109 -16.76 13.19 -18.35
N ASP A 110 -16.63 14.49 -18.59
CA ASP A 110 -15.65 15.36 -17.94
C ASP A 110 -15.82 15.41 -16.41
N HIS A 111 -17.06 15.34 -15.94
CA HIS A 111 -17.36 15.37 -14.50
C HIS A 111 -16.85 14.10 -13.82
N ARG A 112 -17.09 12.93 -14.41
CA ARG A 112 -16.61 11.63 -13.89
C ARG A 112 -15.08 11.55 -13.93
N PHE A 113 -14.45 12.05 -15.00
CA PHE A 113 -13.00 12.15 -15.10
C PHE A 113 -12.43 13.07 -14.01
N ALA A 114 -13.00 14.28 -13.85
CA ALA A 114 -12.56 15.24 -12.84
C ALA A 114 -12.66 14.68 -11.42
N GLN A 115 -13.68 13.89 -11.10
CA GLN A 115 -13.78 13.22 -9.82
C GLN A 115 -12.61 12.25 -9.57
N ALA A 116 -12.23 11.44 -10.55
CA ALA A 116 -11.11 10.53 -10.46
C ALA A 116 -9.77 11.27 -10.34
N ALA A 117 -9.58 12.30 -11.17
CA ALA A 117 -8.41 13.16 -11.13
C ALA A 117 -8.25 13.88 -9.78
N ASN A 118 -9.32 14.43 -9.21
CA ASN A 118 -9.30 15.07 -7.90
C ASN A 118 -8.91 14.07 -6.77
N ARG A 119 -9.42 12.84 -6.82
CA ARG A 119 -9.02 11.78 -5.87
C ARG A 119 -7.54 11.47 -5.99
N ALA A 120 -7.01 11.35 -7.22
CA ALA A 120 -5.60 11.11 -7.46
C ALA A 120 -4.73 12.29 -6.99
N ALA A 121 -5.13 13.52 -7.29
CA ALA A 121 -4.43 14.73 -6.84
C ALA A 121 -4.33 14.83 -5.31
N ALA A 122 -5.41 14.48 -4.61
CA ALA A 122 -5.41 14.43 -3.14
C ALA A 122 -4.39 13.40 -2.61
N LEU A 123 -4.29 12.23 -3.24
CA LEU A 123 -3.33 11.19 -2.87
C LEU A 123 -1.88 11.57 -3.15
N VAL A 124 -1.60 12.17 -4.32
CA VAL A 124 -0.26 12.67 -4.65
C VAL A 124 0.17 13.71 -3.61
N GLY A 125 -0.68 14.70 -3.31
CA GLY A 125 -0.36 15.73 -2.31
C GLY A 125 -0.15 15.19 -0.89
N LEU A 126 -0.80 14.09 -0.53
CA LEU A 126 -0.56 13.43 0.76
C LEU A 126 0.78 12.66 0.79
N ARG A 127 1.17 12.04 -0.34
CA ARG A 127 2.49 11.39 -0.48
C ARG A 127 3.62 12.41 -0.38
N GLU A 128 3.51 13.55 -1.06
CA GLU A 128 4.49 14.65 -1.00
C GLU A 128 4.65 15.19 0.42
N ARG A 129 3.54 15.43 1.14
CA ARG A 129 3.59 15.88 2.54
C ARG A 129 4.23 14.85 3.47
N ALA A 130 3.95 13.56 3.28
CA ALA A 130 4.55 12.48 4.06
C ALA A 130 6.07 12.38 3.80
N ALA A 131 6.49 12.49 2.52
CA ALA A 131 7.89 12.50 2.15
C ALA A 131 8.62 13.74 2.71
N TYR A 132 8.02 14.93 2.58
CA TYR A 132 8.56 16.16 3.15
C TYR A 132 8.69 16.09 4.68
N SER A 133 7.67 15.60 5.37
CA SER A 133 7.69 15.44 6.82
C SER A 133 8.72 14.41 7.28
N GLY A 134 8.93 13.36 6.46
CA GLY A 134 9.99 12.37 6.68
C GLY A 134 11.39 12.97 6.51
N ALA A 135 11.60 13.69 5.40
CA ALA A 135 12.88 14.36 5.11
C ALA A 135 13.19 15.45 6.14
N LEU A 136 12.19 16.25 6.56
CA LEU A 136 12.36 17.27 7.60
C LEU A 136 12.73 16.64 8.95
N ARG A 137 12.08 15.52 9.32
CA ARG A 137 12.43 14.80 10.55
C ARG A 137 13.82 14.20 10.48
N ALA A 138 14.23 13.64 9.34
CA ALA A 138 15.60 13.14 9.12
C ALA A 138 16.61 14.27 9.23
N TYR A 139 16.34 15.43 8.61
CA TYR A 139 17.21 16.62 8.71
C TYR A 139 17.30 17.15 10.14
N MET A 140 16.18 17.23 10.88
CA MET A 140 16.18 17.67 12.27
C MET A 140 16.87 16.66 13.19
N ALA A 141 16.82 15.37 12.87
CA ALA A 141 17.59 14.34 13.57
C ALA A 141 19.10 14.48 13.33
N ASP A 142 19.48 14.90 12.14
CA ASP A 142 20.90 15.09 11.77
C ASP A 142 21.50 16.38 12.39
N VAL A 143 20.69 17.43 12.56
CA VAL A 143 21.12 18.75 13.04
C VAL A 143 21.04 18.91 14.56
N GLY A 144 20.29 18.08 15.27
CA GLY A 144 19.98 18.36 16.69
C GLY A 144 19.81 17.18 17.64
N ALA A 145 20.01 15.94 17.21
CA ALA A 145 19.94 14.81 18.14
C ALA A 145 21.32 14.35 18.58
N PRO A 146 21.54 14.10 19.89
CA PRO A 146 22.72 13.36 20.32
C PRO A 146 22.72 11.97 19.66
N PRO A 147 23.89 11.43 19.25
CA PRO A 147 23.97 10.11 18.62
C PRO A 147 23.36 9.07 19.57
N GLY A 148 22.26 8.45 19.13
CA GLY A 148 21.57 7.40 19.89
C GLY A 148 20.11 7.67 20.27
N ALA A 149 19.47 8.78 19.83
CA ALA A 149 18.04 8.95 20.05
C ALA A 149 17.24 7.93 19.21
N PRO A 150 16.44 7.03 19.82
CA PRO A 150 15.66 6.05 19.10
C PRO A 150 14.62 6.74 18.22
N THR A 151 14.54 6.36 16.95
CA THR A 151 13.42 6.79 16.09
C THR A 151 12.09 6.46 16.78
N PRO A 152 11.19 7.43 16.95
CA PRO A 152 9.96 7.16 17.69
C PRO A 152 9.15 6.10 16.95
N PHE A 153 8.84 5.00 17.63
CA PHE A 153 8.00 3.93 17.09
C PHE A 153 6.61 4.42 16.72
N LEU A 154 5.98 3.75 15.75
CA LEU A 154 4.63 4.06 15.31
C LEU A 154 3.62 4.00 16.47
N GLN A 155 2.88 5.08 16.67
CA GLN A 155 1.77 5.13 17.61
C GLN A 155 0.42 5.00 16.89
N ARG A 156 0.35 5.35 15.61
CA ARG A 156 -0.86 5.34 14.78
C ARG A 156 -0.56 4.83 13.38
N LEU A 157 -1.52 4.09 12.83
CA LEU A 157 -1.53 3.62 11.45
C LEU A 157 -2.62 4.38 10.69
N SER A 158 -2.23 5.06 9.62
CA SER A 158 -3.19 5.71 8.72
C SER A 158 -3.56 4.75 7.61
N ILE A 159 -4.77 4.22 7.65
CA ILE A 159 -5.27 3.21 6.72
C ILE A 159 -6.23 3.88 5.75
N ARG A 160 -6.03 3.60 4.48
CA ARG A 160 -6.88 4.08 3.40
C ARG A 160 -7.63 2.91 2.79
N SER A 161 -8.94 3.04 2.76
CA SER A 161 -9.85 2.24 1.96
C SER A 161 -10.65 3.16 1.04
N VAL A 162 -11.39 2.59 0.10
CA VAL A 162 -12.18 3.36 -0.87
C VAL A 162 -13.07 4.37 -0.14
N GLY A 163 -12.82 5.67 -0.39
CA GLY A 163 -13.60 6.77 0.19
C GLY A 163 -13.41 7.02 1.69
N ARG A 164 -12.52 6.29 2.38
CA ARG A 164 -12.33 6.41 3.84
C ARG A 164 -10.85 6.44 4.23
N LEU A 165 -10.49 7.43 5.03
CA LEU A 165 -9.22 7.47 5.74
C LEU A 165 -9.50 7.18 7.21
N GLU A 166 -8.90 6.12 7.73
CA GLU A 166 -9.04 5.72 9.11
C GLU A 166 -7.68 5.78 9.82
N SER A 167 -7.66 6.27 11.05
CA SER A 167 -6.47 6.28 11.90
C SER A 167 -6.65 5.28 13.04
N ILE A 168 -5.87 4.20 13.01
CA ILE A 168 -5.89 3.14 14.02
C ILE A 168 -4.73 3.36 14.99
N LEU A 169 -5.01 3.31 16.28
CA LEU A 169 -3.96 3.29 17.30
C LEU A 169 -3.23 1.94 17.24
N VAL A 170 -1.91 1.96 17.18
CA VAL A 170 -1.08 0.74 17.22
C VAL A 170 -1.37 -0.07 18.50
N SER A 171 -1.71 0.61 19.61
CA SER A 171 -2.08 -0.05 20.87
C SER A 171 -3.33 -0.93 20.79
N GLN A 172 -4.21 -0.72 19.80
CA GLN A 172 -5.41 -1.54 19.55
C GLN A 172 -5.14 -2.78 18.70
N VAL A 173 -3.98 -2.83 18.00
CA VAL A 173 -3.64 -3.97 17.14
C VAL A 173 -3.17 -5.13 18.01
N ARG A 174 -3.86 -6.27 17.93
CA ARG A 174 -3.55 -7.49 18.68
C ARG A 174 -2.48 -8.33 17.98
N TRP A 175 -2.66 -8.56 16.69
CA TRP A 175 -1.68 -9.24 15.86
C TRP A 175 -1.84 -8.81 14.39
N ILE A 176 -0.84 -9.12 13.57
CA ILE A 176 -0.75 -8.69 12.18
C ILE A 176 -0.37 -9.90 11.32
N GLY A 177 -1.21 -10.22 10.35
CA GLY A 177 -1.00 -11.27 9.35
C GLY A 177 -0.61 -10.71 8.00
N ALA A 178 0.30 -11.38 7.26
CA ALA A 178 0.58 -11.02 5.87
C ALA A 178 -0.46 -11.66 4.94
N ALA A 179 -1.09 -10.83 4.10
CA ALA A 179 -2.09 -11.23 3.10
C ALA A 179 -1.69 -10.66 1.72
N GLY A 180 -0.83 -11.37 1.00
CA GLY A 180 -0.29 -10.91 -0.27
C GLY A 180 0.51 -9.59 -0.10
N ASN A 181 0.07 -8.53 -0.79
CA ASN A 181 0.67 -7.19 -0.71
C ASN A 181 0.10 -6.33 0.43
N TYR A 182 -0.66 -6.93 1.34
CA TYR A 182 -1.28 -6.32 2.51
C TYR A 182 -0.84 -6.99 3.78
N VAL A 183 -1.17 -6.31 4.84
CA VAL A 183 -1.27 -6.91 6.17
C VAL A 183 -2.70 -6.81 6.66
N GLU A 184 -3.14 -7.83 7.33
CA GLU A 184 -4.36 -7.86 8.13
C GLU A 184 -4.03 -7.38 9.53
N LEU A 185 -4.59 -6.26 9.93
CA LEU A 185 -4.51 -5.75 11.30
C LEU A 185 -5.70 -6.30 12.08
N HIS A 186 -5.45 -7.22 12.98
CA HIS A 186 -6.47 -7.82 13.83
C HIS A 186 -6.67 -6.94 15.07
N LEU A 187 -7.83 -6.31 15.13
CA LEU A 187 -8.31 -5.50 16.27
C LEU A 187 -9.24 -6.34 17.14
N PRO A 188 -9.64 -5.89 18.33
CA PRO A 188 -10.55 -6.62 19.19
C PRO A 188 -11.92 -6.92 18.57
N ASP A 189 -12.40 -6.04 17.68
CA ASP A 189 -13.74 -6.04 17.11
C ASP A 189 -13.79 -6.36 15.60
N ARG A 190 -12.65 -6.24 14.91
CA ARG A 190 -12.61 -6.39 13.43
C ARG A 190 -11.20 -6.60 12.90
N VAL A 191 -11.13 -6.99 11.62
CA VAL A 191 -9.89 -7.04 10.83
C VAL A 191 -9.87 -5.89 9.85
N VAL A 192 -8.72 -5.23 9.70
CA VAL A 192 -8.53 -4.13 8.77
C VAL A 192 -7.33 -4.40 7.87
N LEU A 193 -7.53 -4.26 6.56
CA LEU A 193 -6.47 -4.43 5.57
C LEU A 193 -5.66 -3.14 5.44
N HIS A 194 -4.34 -3.26 5.55
CA HIS A 194 -3.41 -2.16 5.33
C HIS A 194 -2.36 -2.52 4.31
N ARG A 195 -2.21 -1.69 3.28
CA ARG A 195 -1.24 -1.90 2.21
C ARG A 195 0.16 -1.48 2.67
N VAL A 196 0.88 -2.43 3.20
CA VAL A 196 2.27 -2.24 3.62
C VAL A 196 2.92 -3.63 3.72
N ALA A 197 4.22 -3.70 3.47
CA ALA A 197 4.97 -4.94 3.71
C ALA A 197 5.09 -5.20 5.23
N LEU A 198 4.88 -6.44 5.66
CA LEU A 198 4.99 -6.81 7.07
C LEU A 198 6.37 -6.49 7.66
N ALA A 199 7.45 -6.68 6.89
CA ALA A 199 8.80 -6.33 7.29
C ALA A 199 9.00 -4.82 7.52
N HIS A 200 8.33 -3.97 6.74
CA HIS A 200 8.37 -2.52 6.94
C HIS A 200 7.64 -2.09 8.21
N LEU A 201 6.51 -2.72 8.53
CA LEU A 201 5.84 -2.48 9.82
C LEU A 201 6.68 -2.95 11.00
N GLU A 202 7.29 -4.13 10.90
CA GLU A 202 8.15 -4.69 11.94
C GLU A 202 9.26 -3.71 12.37
N GLN A 203 9.94 -3.07 11.41
CA GLN A 203 11.00 -2.09 11.68
C GLN A 203 10.50 -0.81 12.38
N ARG A 204 9.22 -0.49 12.28
CA ARG A 204 8.62 0.72 12.81
C ARG A 204 7.77 0.52 14.05
N LEU A 205 7.45 -0.72 14.39
CA LEU A 205 6.75 -1.10 15.62
C LEU A 205 7.77 -1.28 16.77
N ASP A 206 7.34 -0.96 17.99
CA ASP A 206 8.18 -1.15 19.18
C ASP A 206 8.42 -2.64 19.40
N PRO A 207 9.68 -3.14 19.37
CA PRO A 207 10.00 -4.54 19.61
C PRO A 207 9.69 -5.00 21.05
N ARG A 208 9.48 -4.05 21.99
CA ARG A 208 8.98 -4.34 23.33
C ARG A 208 7.51 -4.69 23.33
N ASP A 209 6.73 -4.21 22.33
CA ASP A 209 5.31 -4.45 22.18
C ASP A 209 5.01 -5.61 21.22
N PHE A 210 5.77 -5.76 20.15
CA PHE A 210 5.52 -6.75 19.09
C PHE A 210 6.66 -7.72 18.93
N ILE A 211 6.32 -8.97 18.61
CA ILE A 211 7.27 -10.03 18.32
C ILE A 211 6.92 -10.72 16.99
N ARG A 212 7.95 -11.03 16.20
CA ARG A 212 7.80 -11.88 15.03
C ARG A 212 7.66 -13.33 15.47
N VAL A 213 6.59 -14.01 15.06
CA VAL A 213 6.37 -15.44 15.39
C VAL A 213 6.44 -16.33 14.14
N HIS A 214 6.17 -15.76 12.97
CA HIS A 214 6.26 -16.48 11.70
C HIS A 214 6.67 -15.50 10.59
N ARG A 215 7.18 -16.00 9.44
CA ARG A 215 7.50 -15.16 8.27
C ARG A 215 6.31 -14.31 7.79
N ARG A 216 5.10 -14.66 8.19
CA ARG A 216 3.85 -13.98 7.83
C ARG A 216 3.11 -13.38 9.02
N THR A 217 3.65 -13.43 10.25
CA THR A 217 2.88 -13.06 11.44
C THR A 217 3.71 -12.32 12.48
N LEU A 218 3.21 -11.15 12.89
CA LEU A 218 3.65 -10.38 14.06
C LEU A 218 2.56 -10.44 15.13
N VAL A 219 2.91 -10.65 16.38
CA VAL A 219 1.97 -10.71 17.50
C VAL A 219 2.35 -9.68 18.55
N ARG A 220 1.37 -9.03 19.14
CA ARG A 220 1.60 -8.20 20.33
C ARG A 220 1.96 -9.10 21.51
N ARG A 221 3.07 -8.82 22.18
CA ARG A 221 3.61 -9.68 23.26
C ARG A 221 2.59 -10.01 24.34
N ARG A 222 1.80 -9.03 24.79
CA ARG A 222 0.74 -9.22 25.80
C ARG A 222 -0.42 -10.11 25.33
N GLU A 223 -0.56 -10.37 24.05
CA GLU A 223 -1.60 -11.26 23.51
C GLU A 223 -1.14 -12.74 23.51
N CYS A 224 0.14 -13.01 23.71
CA CYS A 224 0.65 -14.37 23.76
C CYS A 224 0.11 -15.07 25.03
N ALA A 225 -0.60 -16.21 24.85
CA ALA A 225 -1.20 -16.95 25.94
C ALA A 225 -0.59 -18.35 26.12
N VAL A 226 -0.65 -19.20 25.09
CA VAL A 226 -0.20 -20.59 25.16
C VAL A 226 0.57 -20.98 23.90
N LEU A 227 1.78 -21.50 24.06
CA LEU A 227 2.55 -22.13 22.97
C LEU A 227 2.36 -23.64 23.03
N SER A 228 1.82 -24.23 21.97
CA SER A 228 1.55 -25.67 21.85
C SER A 228 2.39 -26.31 20.76
N VAL A 229 2.73 -27.59 20.92
CA VAL A 229 3.34 -28.44 19.90
C VAL A 229 2.23 -29.32 19.32
N VAL A 230 1.94 -29.19 18.03
CA VAL A 230 0.80 -29.86 17.37
C VAL A 230 1.26 -31.07 16.55
N GLY A 231 2.57 -31.23 16.33
CA GLY A 231 3.18 -32.33 15.61
C GLY A 231 4.71 -32.18 15.57
N ASP A 232 5.40 -33.03 14.81
CA ASP A 232 6.83 -32.97 14.67
C ASP A 232 7.30 -31.64 14.07
N GLY A 233 7.80 -30.74 14.93
CA GLY A 233 8.30 -29.41 14.52
C GLY A 233 7.23 -28.38 14.18
N VAL A 234 5.94 -28.66 14.42
CA VAL A 234 4.83 -27.71 14.20
C VAL A 234 4.43 -27.07 15.51
N TYR A 235 4.54 -25.76 15.58
CA TYR A 235 4.23 -24.96 16.76
C TYR A 235 3.08 -24.00 16.48
N GLU A 236 2.17 -23.87 17.42
CA GLU A 236 1.07 -22.93 17.39
C GLU A 236 1.04 -22.08 18.66
N LEU A 237 0.75 -20.80 18.48
CA LEU A 237 0.55 -19.85 19.58
C LEU A 237 -0.91 -19.48 19.66
N THR A 238 -1.55 -19.82 20.75
CA THR A 238 -2.89 -19.35 21.10
C THR A 238 -2.78 -17.98 21.75
N LEU A 239 -3.57 -17.02 21.28
CA LEU A 239 -3.63 -15.67 21.80
C LEU A 239 -4.75 -15.54 22.83
N HIS A 240 -4.66 -14.55 23.75
CA HIS A 240 -5.68 -14.30 24.78
C HIS A 240 -7.09 -14.11 24.20
N GLY A 241 -7.22 -13.67 22.96
CA GLY A 241 -8.52 -13.54 22.27
C GLY A 241 -9.03 -14.82 21.62
N GLY A 242 -8.32 -15.95 21.76
CA GLY A 242 -8.71 -17.23 21.17
C GLY A 242 -8.18 -17.48 19.76
N ASP A 243 -7.58 -16.48 19.11
CA ASP A 243 -6.94 -16.67 17.81
C ASP A 243 -5.75 -17.63 17.95
N VAL A 244 -5.52 -18.47 16.93
CA VAL A 244 -4.38 -19.39 16.87
C VAL A 244 -3.52 -19.02 15.66
N VAL A 245 -2.22 -18.82 15.88
CA VAL A 245 -1.28 -18.47 14.83
C VAL A 245 -0.11 -19.44 14.78
N ALA A 246 0.37 -19.77 13.59
CA ALA A 246 1.53 -20.63 13.42
C ALA A 246 2.81 -19.93 13.89
N VAL A 247 3.70 -20.69 14.55
CA VAL A 247 5.04 -20.25 14.97
C VAL A 247 6.08 -21.06 14.21
N SER A 248 6.99 -20.38 13.52
CA SER A 248 8.10 -21.07 12.87
C SER A 248 9.18 -21.43 13.89
N GLU A 249 9.85 -22.55 13.72
CA GLU A 249 10.85 -23.13 14.62
C GLU A 249 11.88 -22.10 15.12
N ARG A 250 12.40 -21.27 14.21
CA ARG A 250 13.37 -20.19 14.52
C ARG A 250 12.86 -19.12 15.49
N HIS A 251 11.53 -19.02 15.71
CA HIS A 251 10.92 -18.02 16.59
C HIS A 251 10.39 -18.60 17.90
N VAL A 252 10.46 -19.92 18.08
CA VAL A 252 9.93 -20.62 19.27
C VAL A 252 10.57 -20.13 20.55
N ASP A 253 11.90 -19.99 20.58
CA ASP A 253 12.61 -19.55 21.78
C ASP A 253 12.25 -18.10 22.16
N ALA A 254 12.11 -17.23 21.18
CA ALA A 254 11.68 -15.85 21.43
C ALA A 254 10.24 -15.80 21.99
N VAL A 255 9.33 -16.65 21.51
CA VAL A 255 7.96 -16.76 22.05
C VAL A 255 7.98 -17.33 23.49
N ARG A 256 8.80 -18.36 23.76
CA ARG A 256 8.98 -18.90 25.12
C ARG A 256 9.43 -17.82 26.11
N GLN A 257 10.41 -17.01 25.73
CA GLN A 257 10.87 -15.91 26.57
C GLN A 257 9.75 -14.92 26.89
N VAL A 258 8.89 -14.59 25.92
CA VAL A 258 7.74 -13.71 26.17
C VAL A 258 6.79 -14.30 27.21
N LEU A 259 6.47 -15.58 27.09
CA LEU A 259 5.55 -16.27 28.00
C LEU A 259 6.12 -16.41 29.42
N THR A 260 7.44 -16.54 29.58
CA THR A 260 8.09 -16.66 30.91
C THR A 260 8.32 -15.31 31.57
N THR A 261 8.38 -14.20 30.80
CA THR A 261 8.62 -12.85 31.36
C THR A 261 7.31 -12.14 31.72
N SER A 262 6.17 -12.64 31.24
CA SER A 262 4.83 -12.06 31.50
C SER A 262 4.12 -12.67 32.73
N ALA A 263 4.81 -13.49 33.52
CA ALA A 263 4.32 -14.12 34.76
C ALA A 263 4.66 -13.29 36.00
#